data_af5d185324d74c6c90471707c215e147
#
_entry.id   af5d185324d74c6c90471707c215e147
#
_cell.length_a   1.000
_cell.length_b   1.000
_cell.length_c   1.000
_cell.angle_alpha   90.00
_cell.angle_beta   90.00
_cell.angle_gamma   90.00
#
_symmetry.space_group_name_H-M   'P 1'
#
loop_
_entity.id
_entity.type
_entity.pdbx_description
1 polymer ?
#
loop_
_entity_poly.entity_id
_entity_poly.type
_entity_poly.pdbx_seq_one_letter_code
_entity_poly.pdbx_strand_id
1 'polypeptide(L)'
;MKKIITLAALCLMFVNNSYAAGSDSSTEVVKPSSYSGIVKLIKSEKYEEAIQGLEKILEQNKYKQDPDILTHYAFSLRKTKNYTKAEEYYKKALSVDPGHRGALEYIGELYVDTKRLDLANATLKKLENCRCEEYAELKSYINK
;
A
#
# COMPACT_ATOMS: atom_id res chain seq x y z
N MET A 1 35.05 14.58 -75.03
CA MET A 1 35.23 14.89 -73.60
C MET A 1 33.86 15.01 -72.94
N LYS A 2 33.32 13.93 -72.43
CA LYS A 2 31.99 13.89 -71.79
C LYS A 2 32.22 13.65 -70.32
N LYS A 3 31.84 14.63 -69.49
CA LYS A 3 31.84 14.54 -68.04
C LYS A 3 30.61 13.80 -67.59
N ILE A 4 30.80 12.64 -66.93
CA ILE A 4 29.74 11.87 -66.30
C ILE A 4 29.61 12.40 -64.87
N ILE A 5 28.47 13.00 -64.55
CA ILE A 5 28.11 13.43 -63.20
C ILE A 5 27.36 12.24 -62.57
N THR A 6 27.99 11.57 -61.61
CA THR A 6 27.34 10.56 -60.83
C THR A 6 26.60 11.22 -59.67
N LEU A 7 25.28 11.13 -59.70
CA LEU A 7 24.37 11.60 -58.67
C LEU A 7 24.33 10.53 -57.53
N ALA A 8 24.98 10.81 -56.41
CA ALA A 8 24.89 9.96 -55.21
C ALA A 8 23.58 10.24 -54.52
N ALA A 9 22.64 9.30 -54.61
CA ALA A 9 21.40 9.33 -53.84
C ALA A 9 21.70 8.97 -52.37
N LEU A 10 21.64 9.97 -51.49
CA LEU A 10 21.77 9.81 -50.07
C LEU A 10 20.40 9.30 -49.51
N CYS A 11 20.30 7.96 -49.29
CA CYS A 11 19.17 7.34 -48.60
C CYS A 11 19.24 7.69 -47.11
N LEU A 12 18.49 8.70 -46.69
CA LEU A 12 18.22 8.98 -45.29
C LEU A 12 17.26 7.91 -44.73
N MET A 13 17.81 6.92 -44.04
CA MET A 13 17.02 5.98 -43.24
C MET A 13 16.54 6.71 -42.01
N PHE A 14 15.25 7.12 -42.00
CA PHE A 14 14.55 7.51 -40.78
C PHE A 14 14.34 6.26 -39.93
N VAL A 15 15.18 6.09 -38.93
CA VAL A 15 14.94 5.12 -37.87
C VAL A 15 13.85 5.71 -36.99
N ASN A 16 12.61 5.28 -37.22
CA ASN A 16 11.51 5.54 -36.30
C ASN A 16 11.78 4.77 -35.01
N ASN A 17 12.40 5.44 -34.05
CA ASN A 17 12.53 4.93 -32.70
C ASN A 17 11.15 5.09 -32.04
N SER A 18 10.27 4.10 -32.23
CA SER A 18 9.04 3.98 -31.44
C SER A 18 9.45 3.67 -30.01
N TYR A 19 9.57 4.73 -29.21
CA TYR A 19 9.52 4.57 -27.76
C TYR A 19 8.10 4.06 -27.43
N ALA A 20 7.96 2.77 -27.23
CA ALA A 20 6.83 2.23 -26.54
C ALA A 20 6.90 2.83 -25.13
N ALA A 21 6.12 3.89 -24.88
CA ALA A 21 5.77 4.30 -23.53
C ALA A 21 5.03 3.10 -22.93
N GLY A 22 5.75 2.31 -22.14
CA GLY A 22 5.13 1.36 -21.25
C GLY A 22 4.21 2.17 -20.33
N SER A 23 2.92 2.16 -20.64
CA SER A 23 1.91 2.57 -19.70
C SER A 23 1.99 1.55 -18.57
N ASP A 24 2.72 1.89 -17.51
CA ASP A 24 2.61 1.24 -16.22
C ASP A 24 1.22 1.59 -15.69
N SER A 25 0.25 0.89 -16.26
CA SER A 25 -1.13 0.89 -15.81
C SER A 25 -1.16 0.01 -14.56
N SER A 26 -0.65 0.54 -13.46
CA SER A 26 -1.11 0.11 -12.15
C SER A 26 -2.60 0.44 -12.13
N THR A 27 -3.43 -0.56 -12.47
CA THR A 27 -4.88 -0.44 -12.34
C THR A 27 -5.18 -0.30 -10.86
N GLU A 28 -5.22 0.93 -10.39
CA GLU A 28 -5.68 1.22 -9.03
C GLU A 28 -7.06 0.58 -8.89
N VAL A 29 -7.16 -0.39 -8.00
CA VAL A 29 -8.41 -1.11 -7.77
C VAL A 29 -9.39 -0.16 -7.11
N VAL A 30 -10.37 0.32 -7.88
CA VAL A 30 -11.42 1.18 -7.34
C VAL A 30 -12.13 0.46 -6.20
N LYS A 31 -12.09 1.06 -5.03
CA LYS A 31 -12.69 0.51 -3.81
C LYS A 31 -14.23 0.46 -3.94
N PRO A 32 -14.89 -0.53 -3.30
CA PRO A 32 -16.35 -0.63 -3.36
C PRO A 32 -17.02 0.58 -2.69
N SER A 33 -18.19 0.99 -3.17
CA SER A 33 -18.91 2.14 -2.63
C SER A 33 -19.21 2.05 -1.12
N SER A 34 -19.38 0.82 -0.60
CA SER A 34 -19.57 0.55 0.82
C SER A 34 -18.35 0.86 1.69
N TYR A 35 -17.15 0.89 1.11
CA TYR A 35 -15.90 1.07 1.85
C TYR A 35 -15.83 2.43 2.57
N SER A 36 -16.31 3.50 1.95
CA SER A 36 -16.34 4.83 2.58
C SER A 36 -17.21 4.87 3.84
N GLY A 37 -18.32 4.12 3.85
CA GLY A 37 -19.16 3.94 5.02
C GLY A 37 -18.43 3.21 6.15
N ILE A 38 -17.65 2.18 5.82
CA ILE A 38 -16.87 1.43 6.79
C ILE A 38 -15.75 2.29 7.40
N VAL A 39 -15.08 3.12 6.61
CA VAL A 39 -14.09 4.07 7.14
C VAL A 39 -14.71 5.04 8.14
N LYS A 40 -15.98 5.44 7.94
CA LYS A 40 -16.70 6.26 8.92
C LYS A 40 -16.99 5.48 10.21
N LEU A 41 -17.33 4.19 10.12
CA LEU A 41 -17.50 3.33 11.31
C LEU A 41 -16.20 3.26 12.12
N ILE A 42 -15.05 3.07 11.45
CA ILE A 42 -13.73 3.06 12.10
C ILE A 42 -13.48 4.38 12.83
N LYS A 43 -13.72 5.53 12.16
CA LYS A 43 -13.56 6.86 12.75
C LYS A 43 -14.49 7.11 13.93
N SER A 44 -15.63 6.43 13.97
CA SER A 44 -16.60 6.48 15.08
C SER A 44 -16.37 5.38 16.13
N GLU A 45 -15.22 4.69 16.07
CA GLU A 45 -14.81 3.61 16.97
C GLU A 45 -15.75 2.39 16.98
N LYS A 46 -16.59 2.24 15.96
CA LYS A 46 -17.50 1.11 15.78
C LYS A 46 -16.79 -0.06 15.09
N TYR A 47 -15.80 -0.61 15.79
CA TYR A 47 -14.86 -1.56 15.19
C TYR A 47 -15.50 -2.90 14.83
N GLU A 48 -16.43 -3.40 15.62
CA GLU A 48 -17.13 -4.67 15.34
C GLU A 48 -17.99 -4.57 14.07
N GLU A 49 -18.70 -3.45 13.88
CA GLU A 49 -19.48 -3.19 12.68
C GLU A 49 -18.54 -3.05 11.45
N ALA A 50 -17.40 -2.38 11.63
CA ALA A 50 -16.38 -2.24 10.58
C ALA A 50 -15.78 -3.60 10.18
N ILE A 51 -15.47 -4.47 11.15
CA ILE A 51 -14.97 -5.83 10.90
C ILE A 51 -15.94 -6.60 10.00
N GLN A 52 -17.24 -6.63 10.35
CA GLN A 52 -18.25 -7.32 9.56
C GLN A 52 -18.37 -6.80 8.13
N GLY A 53 -18.28 -5.48 7.97
CA GLY A 53 -18.30 -4.85 6.65
C GLY A 53 -17.06 -5.17 5.81
N LEU A 54 -15.87 -5.15 6.42
CA LEU A 54 -14.61 -5.45 5.77
C LEU A 54 -14.49 -6.93 5.39
N GLU A 55 -14.98 -7.86 6.22
CA GLU A 55 -15.05 -9.28 5.91
C GLU A 55 -15.83 -9.53 4.62
N LYS A 56 -17.02 -8.93 4.49
CA LYS A 56 -17.83 -9.04 3.26
C LYS A 56 -17.13 -8.50 2.02
N ILE A 57 -16.30 -7.45 2.17
CA ILE A 57 -15.50 -6.93 1.05
C ILE A 57 -14.37 -7.91 0.72
N LEU A 58 -13.66 -8.43 1.72
CA LEU A 58 -12.54 -9.34 1.56
C LEU A 58 -12.94 -10.73 1.03
N GLU A 59 -14.22 -11.13 1.11
CA GLU A 59 -14.74 -12.32 0.45
C GLU A 59 -14.70 -12.21 -1.08
N GLN A 60 -14.73 -10.99 -1.62
CA GLN A 60 -14.67 -10.74 -3.05
C GLN A 60 -13.23 -10.82 -3.55
N ASN A 61 -12.96 -11.69 -4.52
CA ASN A 61 -11.59 -11.94 -5.05
C ASN A 61 -10.85 -10.67 -5.46
N LYS A 62 -11.58 -9.67 -5.96
CA LYS A 62 -11.04 -8.38 -6.41
C LYS A 62 -10.35 -7.60 -5.29
N TYR A 63 -10.78 -7.75 -4.04
CA TYR A 63 -10.32 -6.95 -2.92
C TYR A 63 -9.48 -7.71 -1.89
N LYS A 64 -9.31 -9.03 -2.07
CA LYS A 64 -8.57 -9.89 -1.14
C LYS A 64 -7.13 -9.48 -0.89
N GLN A 65 -6.56 -8.72 -1.81
CA GLN A 65 -5.17 -8.23 -1.75
C GLN A 65 -5.08 -6.69 -1.80
N ASP A 66 -6.18 -5.98 -1.51
CA ASP A 66 -6.12 -4.52 -1.40
C ASP A 66 -5.46 -4.14 -0.07
N PRO A 67 -4.28 -3.48 -0.08
CA PRO A 67 -3.52 -3.23 1.14
C PRO A 67 -4.21 -2.27 2.11
N ASP A 68 -5.01 -1.30 1.63
CA ASP A 68 -5.77 -0.41 2.51
C ASP A 68 -6.89 -1.17 3.22
N ILE A 69 -7.63 -2.02 2.49
CA ILE A 69 -8.74 -2.80 3.06
C ILE A 69 -8.20 -3.79 4.08
N LEU A 70 -7.09 -4.48 3.77
CA LEU A 70 -6.40 -5.37 4.70
C LEU A 70 -5.92 -4.63 5.95
N THR A 71 -5.37 -3.42 5.77
CA THR A 71 -4.89 -2.57 6.87
C THR A 71 -6.04 -2.12 7.78
N HIS A 72 -7.16 -1.64 7.23
CA HIS A 72 -8.32 -1.22 8.02
C HIS A 72 -8.96 -2.40 8.76
N TYR A 73 -8.99 -3.59 8.15
CA TYR A 73 -9.47 -4.79 8.80
C TYR A 73 -8.57 -5.17 9.99
N ALA A 74 -7.25 -5.19 9.77
CA ALA A 74 -6.28 -5.45 10.82
C ALA A 74 -6.34 -4.41 11.95
N PHE A 75 -6.51 -3.12 11.60
CA PHE A 75 -6.68 -2.05 12.58
C PHE A 75 -7.90 -2.28 13.47
N SER A 76 -9.05 -2.57 12.87
CA SER A 76 -10.28 -2.85 13.62
C SER A 76 -10.13 -4.07 14.53
N LEU A 77 -9.48 -5.14 14.05
CA LEU A 77 -9.14 -6.31 14.86
C LEU A 77 -8.21 -5.98 16.03
N ARG A 78 -7.19 -5.12 15.83
CA ARG A 78 -6.31 -4.67 16.91
C ARG A 78 -7.08 -3.88 17.97
N LYS A 79 -7.97 -2.98 17.55
CA LYS A 79 -8.80 -2.18 18.46
C LYS A 79 -9.77 -3.04 19.29
N THR A 80 -10.20 -4.19 18.75
CA THR A 80 -10.98 -5.21 19.49
C THR A 80 -10.11 -6.25 20.21
N LYS A 81 -8.79 -6.01 20.29
CA LYS A 81 -7.77 -6.86 20.95
C LYS A 81 -7.57 -8.25 20.33
N ASN A 82 -8.05 -8.46 19.12
CA ASN A 82 -7.74 -9.68 18.35
C ASN A 82 -6.35 -9.55 17.69
N TYR A 83 -5.31 -9.47 18.52
CA TYR A 83 -3.95 -9.16 18.08
C TYR A 83 -3.36 -10.18 17.11
N THR A 84 -3.64 -11.46 17.30
CA THR A 84 -3.12 -12.52 16.43
C THR A 84 -3.62 -12.36 15.00
N LYS A 85 -4.93 -12.21 14.83
CA LYS A 85 -5.53 -12.02 13.50
C LYS A 85 -5.15 -10.65 12.91
N ALA A 86 -5.06 -9.61 13.73
CA ALA A 86 -4.60 -8.29 13.29
C ALA A 86 -3.19 -8.36 12.71
N GLU A 87 -2.25 -9.00 13.39
CA GLU A 87 -0.87 -9.15 12.90
C GLU A 87 -0.81 -9.90 11.57
N GLU A 88 -1.61 -10.97 11.42
CA GLU A 88 -1.69 -11.72 10.16
C GLU A 88 -2.11 -10.82 9.00
N TYR A 89 -3.14 -10.00 9.19
CA TYR A 89 -3.66 -9.13 8.13
C TYR A 89 -2.79 -7.92 7.85
N TYR A 90 -2.10 -7.35 8.83
CA TYR A 90 -1.05 -6.35 8.57
C TYR A 90 0.09 -6.94 7.75
N LYS A 91 0.54 -8.16 8.08
CA LYS A 91 1.56 -8.84 7.29
C LYS A 91 1.10 -9.13 5.86
N LYS A 92 -0.17 -9.49 5.66
CA LYS A 92 -0.75 -9.62 4.31
C LYS A 92 -0.71 -8.30 3.55
N ALA A 93 -1.11 -7.19 4.17
CA ALA A 93 -1.03 -5.87 3.56
C ALA A 93 0.41 -5.53 3.15
N LEU A 94 1.37 -5.74 4.04
CA LEU A 94 2.79 -5.49 3.81
C LEU A 94 3.44 -6.48 2.82
N SER A 95 2.85 -7.65 2.58
CA SER A 95 3.31 -8.55 1.52
C SER A 95 2.91 -8.07 0.12
N VAL A 96 1.81 -7.31 0.02
CA VAL A 96 1.35 -6.69 -1.22
C VAL A 96 2.06 -5.36 -1.46
N ASP A 97 2.10 -4.52 -0.43
CA ASP A 97 2.80 -3.23 -0.44
C ASP A 97 3.74 -3.12 0.78
N PRO A 98 5.02 -3.49 0.63
CA PRO A 98 6.01 -3.40 1.71
C PRO A 98 6.24 -1.98 2.25
N GLY A 99 5.88 -0.96 1.46
CA GLY A 99 5.99 0.46 1.80
C GLY A 99 4.72 1.08 2.36
N HIS A 100 3.64 0.32 2.55
CA HIS A 100 2.35 0.82 3.01
C HIS A 100 2.45 1.45 4.41
N ARG A 101 2.51 2.78 4.45
CA ARG A 101 2.83 3.54 5.67
C ARG A 101 1.88 3.26 6.83
N GLY A 102 0.57 3.31 6.59
CA GLY A 102 -0.42 3.01 7.63
C GLY A 102 -0.32 1.57 8.17
N ALA A 103 0.00 0.58 7.32
CA ALA A 103 0.22 -0.79 7.79
C ALA A 103 1.50 -0.91 8.64
N LEU A 104 2.57 -0.19 8.26
CA LEU A 104 3.80 -0.13 9.05
C LEU A 104 3.58 0.55 10.40
N GLU A 105 2.87 1.67 10.42
CA GLU A 105 2.51 2.37 11.66
C GLU A 105 1.72 1.44 12.59
N TYR A 106 0.60 0.91 12.13
CA TYR A 106 -0.32 0.16 12.98
C TYR A 106 0.18 -1.21 13.40
N ILE A 107 1.00 -1.90 12.60
CA ILE A 107 1.68 -3.11 13.07
C ILE A 107 2.75 -2.78 14.11
N GLY A 108 3.42 -1.63 13.99
CA GLY A 108 4.34 -1.13 15.00
C GLY A 108 3.65 -0.86 16.33
N GLU A 109 2.48 -0.19 16.31
CA GLU A 109 1.66 0.01 17.50
C GLU A 109 1.17 -1.32 18.10
N LEU A 110 0.78 -2.30 17.27
CA LEU A 110 0.42 -3.65 17.73
C LEU A 110 1.60 -4.31 18.45
N TYR A 111 2.81 -4.13 17.99
CA TYR A 111 4.00 -4.66 18.67
C TYR A 111 4.22 -3.99 20.03
N VAL A 112 3.93 -2.71 20.18
CA VAL A 112 3.94 -2.04 21.49
C VAL A 112 2.83 -2.62 22.38
N ASP A 113 1.60 -2.72 21.89
CA ASP A 113 0.46 -3.27 22.65
C ASP A 113 0.74 -4.70 23.17
N THR A 114 1.54 -5.46 22.43
CA THR A 114 1.92 -6.85 22.77
C THR A 114 3.32 -6.96 23.40
N LYS A 115 3.91 -5.82 23.84
CA LYS A 115 5.22 -5.72 24.54
C LYS A 115 6.41 -6.23 23.72
N ARG A 116 6.35 -6.16 22.41
CA ARG A 116 7.41 -6.56 21.47
C ARG A 116 8.14 -5.34 20.92
N LEU A 117 8.77 -4.56 21.81
CA LEU A 117 9.38 -3.26 21.49
C LEU A 117 10.48 -3.34 20.42
N ASP A 118 11.24 -4.43 20.37
CA ASP A 118 12.26 -4.62 19.33
C ASP A 118 11.66 -4.62 17.93
N LEU A 119 10.49 -5.29 17.76
CA LEU A 119 9.76 -5.31 16.49
C LEU A 119 9.14 -3.96 16.17
N ALA A 120 8.64 -3.23 17.18
CA ALA A 120 8.12 -1.88 17.00
C ALA A 120 9.22 -0.93 16.49
N ASN A 121 10.41 -0.95 17.12
CA ASN A 121 11.54 -0.14 16.69
C ASN A 121 12.06 -0.53 15.30
N ALA A 122 12.12 -1.83 14.98
CA ALA A 122 12.48 -2.29 13.64
C ALA A 122 11.48 -1.80 12.57
N THR A 123 10.19 -1.71 12.94
CA THR A 123 9.15 -1.20 12.05
C THR A 123 9.26 0.32 11.90
N LEU A 124 9.50 1.07 12.99
CA LEU A 124 9.73 2.50 12.96
C LEU A 124 10.88 2.87 12.01
N LYS A 125 11.97 2.07 12.02
CA LYS A 125 13.11 2.29 11.12
C LYS A 125 12.73 2.20 9.63
N LYS A 126 11.73 1.42 9.27
CA LYS A 126 11.24 1.36 7.86
C LYS A 126 10.56 2.64 7.41
N LEU A 127 10.02 3.43 8.35
CA LEU A 127 9.39 4.73 8.10
C LEU A 127 10.37 5.91 8.20
N GLU A 128 11.63 5.71 8.59
CA GLU A 128 12.57 6.78 8.94
C GLU A 128 12.77 7.84 7.83
N ASN A 129 12.73 7.40 6.57
CA ASN A 129 12.98 8.26 5.41
C ASN A 129 11.71 8.85 4.77
N CYS A 130 10.52 8.51 5.25
CA CYS A 130 9.29 8.94 4.59
C CYS A 130 8.93 10.42 4.84
N ARG A 131 9.44 11.06 5.92
CA ARG A 131 9.03 12.39 6.38
C ARG A 131 7.50 12.51 6.53
N CYS A 132 6.85 11.45 6.98
CA CYS A 132 5.42 11.26 7.03
C CYS A 132 4.90 11.30 8.48
N GLU A 133 3.59 11.49 8.62
CA GLU A 133 2.91 11.54 9.91
C GLU A 133 3.03 10.21 10.66
N GLU A 134 2.92 9.10 9.93
CA GLU A 134 2.96 7.75 10.46
C GLU A 134 4.26 7.44 11.22
N TYR A 135 5.39 8.02 10.78
CA TYR A 135 6.64 7.92 11.54
C TYR A 135 6.56 8.63 12.89
N ALA A 136 6.01 9.85 12.90
CA ALA A 136 5.90 10.64 14.12
C ALA A 136 4.92 10.02 15.11
N GLU A 137 3.79 9.48 14.61
CA GLU A 137 2.77 8.82 15.42
C GLU A 137 3.31 7.54 16.04
N LEU A 138 3.92 6.63 15.26
CA LEU A 138 4.51 5.42 15.79
C LEU A 138 5.65 5.71 16.79
N LYS A 139 6.52 6.70 16.50
CA LYS A 139 7.57 7.11 17.42
C LYS A 139 7.01 7.62 18.76
N SER A 140 5.93 8.39 18.70
CA SER A 140 5.23 8.85 19.90
C SER A 140 4.60 7.69 20.67
N TYR A 141 4.05 6.71 19.95
CA TYR A 141 3.41 5.54 20.56
C TYR A 141 4.40 4.64 21.30
N ILE A 142 5.60 4.45 20.75
CA ILE A 142 6.68 3.68 21.38
C ILE A 142 7.18 4.34 22.68
N ASN A 143 7.13 5.66 22.77
CA ASN A 143 7.68 6.43 23.90
C ASN A 143 6.66 6.76 25.01
N LYS A 144 5.43 6.26 24.94
CA LYS A 144 4.41 6.38 25.99
C LYS A 144 4.65 5.41 27.13
#